data_e29f3f686465207c41ee155c42d45936
#
_entry.id   e29f3f686465207c41ee155c42d45936
#
_cell.length_a   1.000
_cell.length_b   1.000
_cell.length_c   1.000
_cell.angle_alpha   90.00
_cell.angle_beta   90.00
_cell.angle_gamma   90.00
#
_symmetry.space_group_name_H-M   'P 1'
#
loop_
_entity.id
_entity.type
_entity.pdbx_description
1 polymer ?
#
loop_
_entity_poly.entity_id
_entity_poly.type
_entity_poly.pdbx_seq_one_letter_code
_entity_poly.pdbx_strand_id
1 'polypeptide(L)'
;MPLVVNNQAIDDAIIDQEFSAIKAHYENMGSMSCCERDEEFRGYARDNIIFRALLTQEAQRAISEPNAKEVDEAFSKLKKDNGGDDQFYASMSLTPDQDEIIRNDLAMNMQVETLRENIFAE
;
A
#
# COMPACT_ATOMS: atom_id res chain seq x y z
N MET A 1 11.55 6.56 18.63
CA MET A 1 11.42 7.75 17.78
C MET A 1 10.50 7.46 16.61
N PRO A 2 9.57 8.37 16.27
CA PRO A 2 8.72 8.15 15.11
C PRO A 2 9.54 8.18 13.83
N LEU A 3 9.17 7.34 12.89
CA LEU A 3 9.78 7.33 11.56
C LEU A 3 9.21 8.49 10.74
N VAL A 4 10.08 9.30 10.17
CA VAL A 4 9.68 10.45 9.34
C VAL A 4 10.41 10.34 8.00
N VAL A 5 9.66 10.42 6.91
CA VAL A 5 10.20 10.37 5.54
C VAL A 5 9.83 11.67 4.82
N ASN A 6 10.80 12.53 4.60
CA ASN A 6 10.58 13.85 3.95
C ASN A 6 9.43 14.63 4.59
N ASN A 7 9.48 14.78 5.90
CA ASN A 7 8.48 15.47 6.73
C ASN A 7 7.13 14.74 6.86
N GLN A 8 7.00 13.55 6.30
CA GLN A 8 5.81 12.72 6.48
C GLN A 8 6.04 11.78 7.66
N ALA A 9 5.25 11.94 8.73
CA ALA A 9 5.32 11.05 9.89
C ALA A 9 4.63 9.72 9.56
N ILE A 10 5.27 8.62 9.93
CA ILE A 10 4.73 7.27 9.74
C ILE A 10 4.30 6.74 11.11
N ASP A 11 3.05 6.31 11.19
CA ASP A 11 2.48 5.74 12.41
C ASP A 11 3.20 4.42 12.74
N ASP A 12 3.54 4.23 14.02
CA ASP A 12 4.17 3.00 14.48
C ASP A 12 3.31 1.77 14.20
N ALA A 13 1.98 1.92 14.17
CA ALA A 13 1.06 0.84 13.84
C ALA A 13 1.30 0.31 12.42
N ILE A 14 1.67 1.17 11.48
CA ILE A 14 2.00 0.77 10.10
C ILE A 14 3.25 -0.09 10.08
N ILE A 15 4.26 0.30 10.86
CA ILE A 15 5.50 -0.47 10.99
C ILE A 15 5.22 -1.83 11.62
N ASP A 16 4.38 -1.88 12.65
CA ASP A 16 4.00 -3.11 13.32
C ASP A 16 3.25 -4.06 12.40
N GLN A 17 2.35 -3.54 11.56
CA GLN A 17 1.63 -4.34 10.57
C GLN A 17 2.58 -4.94 9.53
N GLU A 18 3.51 -4.15 9.04
CA GLU A 18 4.49 -4.63 8.06
C GLU A 18 5.42 -5.68 8.69
N PHE A 19 5.85 -5.44 9.92
CA PHE A 19 6.66 -6.41 10.68
C PHE A 19 5.92 -7.74 10.82
N SER A 20 4.64 -7.71 11.21
CA SER A 20 3.83 -8.90 11.36
C SER A 20 3.68 -9.66 10.05
N ALA A 21 3.48 -8.95 8.95
CA ALA A 21 3.36 -9.55 7.62
C ALA A 21 4.66 -10.24 7.19
N ILE A 22 5.79 -9.60 7.42
CA ILE A 22 7.10 -10.16 7.10
C ILE A 22 7.35 -11.41 7.92
N LYS A 23 7.09 -11.36 9.23
CA LYS A 23 7.29 -12.49 10.13
C LYS A 23 6.43 -13.68 9.70
N ALA A 24 5.15 -13.43 9.40
CA ALA A 24 4.23 -14.46 8.93
C ALA A 24 4.70 -15.08 7.62
N HIS A 25 5.22 -14.26 6.70
CA HIS A 25 5.75 -14.75 5.42
C HIS A 25 6.91 -15.74 5.64
N TYR A 26 7.87 -15.39 6.49
CA TYR A 26 9.00 -16.27 6.79
C TYR A 26 8.56 -17.54 7.52
N GLU A 27 7.60 -17.44 8.43
CA GLU A 27 7.04 -18.62 9.11
C GLU A 27 6.37 -19.56 8.10
N ASN A 28 5.62 -19.02 7.16
CA ASN A 28 4.96 -19.82 6.11
C ASN A 28 5.95 -20.51 5.18
N MET A 29 7.14 -19.96 5.03
CA MET A 29 8.20 -20.58 4.25
C MET A 29 8.97 -21.65 5.03
N GLY A 30 8.55 -21.94 6.25
CA GLY A 30 9.20 -22.96 7.08
C GLY A 30 10.42 -22.48 7.85
N SER A 31 10.70 -21.20 7.79
CA SER A 31 11.80 -20.63 8.59
C SER A 31 11.36 -20.55 10.04
N MET A 32 12.25 -20.91 10.95
CA MET A 32 11.97 -20.75 12.36
C MET A 32 11.99 -19.27 12.72
N SER A 33 10.83 -18.77 13.11
CA SER A 33 10.74 -17.39 13.54
C SER A 33 10.80 -17.35 15.05
N CYS A 34 12.01 -17.27 15.53
CA CYS A 34 12.26 -16.98 16.92
C CYS A 34 12.43 -15.47 17.09
N CYS A 35 12.17 -14.96 18.29
CA CYS A 35 12.34 -13.55 18.63
C CYS A 35 13.74 -13.01 18.34
N GLU A 36 14.71 -13.88 18.15
CA GLU A 36 16.07 -13.50 17.78
C GLU A 36 16.15 -12.74 16.45
N ARG A 37 15.22 -12.98 15.52
CA ARG A 37 15.18 -12.32 14.22
C ARG A 37 14.20 -11.14 14.17
N ASP A 38 13.51 -10.86 15.26
CA ASP A 38 12.49 -9.82 15.27
C ASP A 38 13.06 -8.44 14.92
N GLU A 39 14.25 -8.12 15.43
CA GLU A 39 14.89 -6.84 15.13
C GLU A 39 15.26 -6.73 13.64
N GLU A 40 15.74 -7.82 13.05
CA GLU A 40 16.03 -7.90 11.63
C GLU A 40 14.77 -7.66 10.81
N PHE A 41 13.67 -8.32 11.18
CA PHE A 41 12.38 -8.15 10.49
C PHE A 41 11.82 -6.74 10.66
N ARG A 42 12.02 -6.11 11.80
CA ARG A 42 11.63 -4.71 12.01
C ARG A 42 12.43 -3.76 11.13
N GLY A 43 13.70 -4.06 10.91
CA GLY A 43 14.53 -3.33 9.96
C GLY A 43 14.00 -3.45 8.53
N TYR A 44 13.63 -4.65 8.11
CA TYR A 44 13.01 -4.87 6.80
C TYR A 44 11.69 -4.12 6.67
N ALA A 45 10.88 -4.12 7.72
CA ALA A 45 9.61 -3.40 7.74
C ALA A 45 9.82 -1.90 7.53
N ARG A 46 10.77 -1.31 8.24
CA ARG A 46 11.09 0.11 8.09
C ARG A 46 11.58 0.43 6.69
N ASP A 47 12.49 -0.39 6.14
CA ASP A 47 13.03 -0.20 4.81
C ASP A 47 11.93 -0.26 3.74
N ASN A 48 11.02 -1.21 3.86
CA ASN A 48 9.89 -1.34 2.94
C ASN A 48 8.97 -0.13 2.99
N ILE A 49 8.69 0.36 4.18
CA ILE A 49 7.81 1.52 4.38
C ILE A 49 8.48 2.79 3.86
N ILE A 50 9.78 2.96 4.11
CA ILE A 50 10.54 4.10 3.60
C ILE A 50 10.51 4.09 2.07
N PHE A 51 10.77 2.94 1.46
CA PHE A 51 10.74 2.80 0.00
C PHE A 51 9.37 3.16 -0.57
N ARG A 52 8.30 2.63 0.02
CA ARG A 52 6.92 2.94 -0.42
C ARG A 52 6.60 4.41 -0.27
N ALA A 53 6.99 5.02 0.85
CA ALA A 53 6.74 6.44 1.09
C ALA A 53 7.46 7.31 0.06
N LEU A 54 8.72 7.00 -0.21
CA LEU A 54 9.51 7.73 -1.21
C LEU A 54 8.92 7.56 -2.61
N LEU A 55 8.53 6.34 -2.96
CA LEU A 55 7.93 6.04 -4.25
C LEU A 55 6.62 6.79 -4.45
N THR A 56 5.78 6.81 -3.41
CA THR A 56 4.49 7.52 -3.44
C THR A 56 4.71 9.03 -3.56
N GLN A 57 5.63 9.58 -2.80
CA GLN A 57 5.96 11.00 -2.84
C GLN A 57 6.46 11.41 -4.23
N GLU A 58 7.33 10.60 -4.82
CA GLU A 58 7.84 10.86 -6.16
C GLU A 58 6.73 10.74 -7.22
N ALA A 59 5.84 9.76 -7.08
CA ALA A 59 4.72 9.61 -7.99
C ALA A 59 3.80 10.83 -7.93
N GLN A 60 3.52 11.33 -6.73
CA GLN A 60 2.68 12.53 -6.57
C GLN A 60 3.34 13.77 -7.16
N ARG A 61 4.66 13.85 -7.09
CA ARG A 61 5.41 14.98 -7.64
C ARG A 61 5.50 14.94 -9.16
N ALA A 62 5.78 13.77 -9.73
CA ALA A 62 6.19 13.63 -11.13
C ALA A 62 5.05 13.20 -12.06
N ILE A 63 4.01 12.57 -11.52
CA ILE A 63 2.93 11.99 -12.33
C ILE A 63 1.65 12.77 -12.05
N SER A 64 0.95 13.18 -13.12
CA SER A 64 -0.33 13.87 -13.01
C SER A 64 -1.38 12.96 -12.39
N GLU A 65 -2.29 13.55 -11.62
CA GLU A 65 -3.42 12.80 -11.08
C GLU A 65 -4.29 12.25 -12.20
N PRO A 66 -4.77 11.01 -12.10
CA PRO A 66 -5.72 10.47 -13.06
C PRO A 66 -7.02 11.25 -12.98
N ASN A 67 -7.75 11.35 -14.10
CA ASN A 67 -9.03 12.04 -14.09
C ASN A 67 -10.10 11.18 -13.40
N ALA A 68 -11.24 11.83 -13.07
CA ALA A 68 -12.31 11.16 -12.33
C ALA A 68 -12.86 9.93 -13.07
N LYS A 69 -12.91 9.99 -14.40
CA LYS A 69 -13.41 8.88 -15.22
C LYS A 69 -12.49 7.66 -15.11
N GLU A 70 -11.18 7.88 -15.15
CA GLU A 70 -10.20 6.79 -15.00
C GLU A 70 -10.30 6.13 -13.63
N VAL A 71 -10.47 6.95 -12.58
CA VAL A 71 -10.65 6.44 -11.21
C VAL A 71 -11.96 5.68 -11.09
N ASP A 72 -13.04 6.18 -11.70
CA ASP A 72 -14.35 5.50 -11.69
C ASP A 72 -14.26 4.13 -12.35
N GLU A 73 -13.60 4.04 -13.49
CA GLU A 73 -13.41 2.79 -14.21
C GLU A 73 -12.58 1.78 -13.38
N ALA A 74 -11.51 2.26 -12.74
CA ALA A 74 -10.68 1.44 -11.89
C ALA A 74 -11.45 0.93 -10.66
N PHE A 75 -12.27 1.78 -10.06
CA PHE A 75 -13.09 1.41 -8.92
C PHE A 75 -14.15 0.38 -9.31
N SER A 76 -14.81 0.59 -10.45
CA SER A 76 -15.81 -0.36 -10.95
C SER A 76 -15.19 -1.73 -11.22
N LYS A 77 -14.00 -1.75 -11.81
CA LYS A 77 -13.27 -2.99 -12.05
C LYS A 77 -12.88 -3.68 -10.74
N LEU A 78 -12.41 -2.91 -9.76
CA LEU A 78 -12.05 -3.44 -8.45
C LEU A 78 -13.24 -4.14 -7.78
N LYS A 79 -14.40 -3.50 -7.80
CA LYS A 79 -15.62 -4.09 -7.24
C LYS A 79 -16.03 -5.34 -7.99
N LYS A 80 -15.98 -5.31 -9.31
CA LYS A 80 -16.34 -6.46 -10.15
C LYS A 80 -15.41 -7.65 -9.90
N ASP A 81 -14.11 -7.39 -9.82
CA ASP A 81 -13.10 -8.43 -9.60
C ASP A 81 -13.25 -9.08 -8.22
N ASN A 82 -13.92 -8.40 -7.29
CA ASN A 82 -14.15 -8.89 -5.93
C ASN A 82 -15.60 -9.37 -5.70
N GLY A 83 -16.30 -9.70 -6.77
CA GLY A 83 -17.62 -10.34 -6.69
C GLY A 83 -18.83 -9.40 -6.72
N GLY A 84 -18.61 -8.12 -7.07
CA GLY A 84 -19.65 -7.10 -7.12
C GLY A 84 -19.67 -6.24 -5.86
N ASP A 85 -20.55 -5.23 -5.85
CA ASP A 85 -20.56 -4.20 -4.80
C ASP A 85 -20.72 -4.80 -3.40
N ASP A 86 -21.77 -5.62 -3.18
CA ASP A 86 -22.05 -6.15 -1.86
C ASP A 86 -20.91 -7.03 -1.32
N GLN A 87 -20.41 -7.90 -2.17
CA GLN A 87 -19.29 -8.79 -1.82
C GLN A 87 -18.01 -8.00 -1.54
N PHE A 88 -17.75 -6.96 -2.36
CA PHE A 88 -16.58 -6.11 -2.20
C PHE A 88 -16.58 -5.43 -0.83
N TYR A 89 -17.70 -4.76 -0.49
CA TYR A 89 -17.78 -4.07 0.81
C TYR A 89 -17.73 -5.03 1.99
N ALA A 90 -18.37 -6.19 1.86
CA ALA A 90 -18.35 -7.19 2.93
C ALA A 90 -16.94 -7.75 3.15
N SER A 91 -16.23 -8.11 2.08
CA SER A 91 -14.90 -8.72 2.18
C SER A 91 -13.83 -7.74 2.68
N MET A 92 -14.00 -6.44 2.38
CA MET A 92 -13.05 -5.41 2.81
C MET A 92 -13.43 -4.77 4.15
N SER A 93 -14.56 -5.15 4.73
CA SER A 93 -15.10 -4.54 5.95
C SER A 93 -15.29 -3.03 5.80
N LEU A 94 -15.76 -2.60 4.63
CA LEU A 94 -15.97 -1.20 4.27
C LEU A 94 -17.45 -0.91 4.05
N THR A 95 -17.80 0.37 4.02
CA THR A 95 -19.14 0.87 3.71
C THR A 95 -19.07 1.87 2.56
N PRO A 96 -20.18 2.10 1.82
CA PRO A 96 -20.17 3.04 0.70
C PRO A 96 -19.77 4.48 1.05
N ASP A 97 -19.95 4.89 2.30
CA ASP A 97 -19.51 6.24 2.73
C ASP A 97 -17.99 6.38 2.79
N GLN A 98 -17.25 5.27 2.66
CA GLN A 98 -15.79 5.27 2.59
C GLN A 98 -15.25 5.27 1.15
N ASP A 99 -16.12 5.39 0.15
CA ASP A 99 -15.75 5.36 -1.27
C ASP A 99 -14.71 6.42 -1.62
N GLU A 100 -14.79 7.61 -1.04
CA GLU A 100 -13.84 8.68 -1.34
C GLU A 100 -12.42 8.29 -0.92
N ILE A 101 -12.28 7.62 0.22
CA ILE A 101 -10.97 7.11 0.69
C ILE A 101 -10.43 6.09 -0.29
N ILE A 102 -11.28 5.18 -0.75
CA ILE A 102 -10.91 4.14 -1.71
C ILE A 102 -10.49 4.76 -3.03
N ARG A 103 -11.23 5.76 -3.51
CA ARG A 103 -10.93 6.47 -4.76
C ARG A 103 -9.57 7.18 -4.66
N ASN A 104 -9.29 7.82 -3.53
CA ASN A 104 -8.01 8.50 -3.32
C ASN A 104 -6.86 7.52 -3.35
N ASP A 105 -7.02 6.35 -2.71
CA ASP A 105 -6.01 5.29 -2.73
C ASP A 105 -5.80 4.74 -4.14
N LEU A 106 -6.88 4.54 -4.89
CA LEU A 106 -6.79 4.09 -6.28
C LEU A 106 -6.04 5.09 -7.15
N ALA A 107 -6.36 6.38 -7.02
CA ALA A 107 -5.68 7.44 -7.77
C ALA A 107 -4.18 7.44 -7.46
N MET A 108 -3.82 7.31 -6.20
CA MET A 108 -2.42 7.26 -5.77
C MET A 108 -1.72 6.03 -6.33
N ASN A 109 -2.35 4.87 -6.27
CA ASN A 109 -1.80 3.63 -6.81
C ASN A 109 -1.60 3.71 -8.32
N MET A 110 -2.51 4.36 -9.03
CA MET A 110 -2.38 4.58 -10.47
C MET A 110 -1.16 5.45 -10.80
N GLN A 111 -0.93 6.50 -10.01
CA GLN A 111 0.25 7.35 -10.17
C GLN A 111 1.54 6.55 -9.92
N VAL A 112 1.56 5.72 -8.89
CA VAL A 112 2.72 4.88 -8.56
C VAL A 112 2.98 3.87 -9.68
N GLU A 113 1.94 3.24 -10.22
CA GLU A 113 2.09 2.30 -11.32
C GLU A 113 2.63 2.98 -12.59
N THR A 114 2.14 4.19 -12.89
CA THR A 114 2.64 4.97 -14.03
C THR A 114 4.12 5.30 -13.83
N LEU A 115 4.51 5.68 -12.63
CA LEU A 115 5.91 5.96 -12.32
C LEU A 115 6.77 4.71 -12.52
N ARG A 116 6.32 3.56 -12.03
CA ARG A 116 7.04 2.30 -12.20
C ARG A 116 7.21 1.94 -13.68
N GLU A 117 6.16 2.07 -14.46
CA GLU A 117 6.21 1.81 -15.90
C GLU A 117 7.24 2.71 -16.58
N ASN A 118 7.27 3.99 -16.21
CA ASN A 118 8.23 4.95 -16.77
C ASN A 118 9.67 4.60 -16.40
N ILE A 119 9.90 4.12 -15.17
CA ILE A 119 11.25 3.72 -14.72
C ILE A 119 11.73 2.48 -15.47
N PHE A 120 10.85 1.52 -15.71
CA PHE A 120 11.19 0.25 -16.32
C PHE A 120 11.00 0.21 -17.84
N ALA A 121 10.61 1.32 -18.46
CA ALA A 121 10.33 1.39 -19.90
C ALA A 121 11.59 1.50 -20.76
N GLU A 122 12.76 1.62 -20.16
CA GLU A 122 14.04 1.70 -20.89
C GLU A 122 14.63 0.33 -21.22
#